data_8921df836d5bc4f5f201982fca88d737
#
_entry.id   8921df836d5bc4f5f201982fca88d737
#
_cell.length_a   1.000
_cell.length_b   1.000
_cell.length_c   1.000
_cell.angle_alpha   90.00
_cell.angle_beta   90.00
_cell.angle_gamma   90.00
#
_symmetry.space_group_name_H-M   'P 1'
#
loop_
_entity.id
_entity.type
_entity.pdbx_description
1 polymer ?
#
loop_
_entity_poly.entity_id
_entity_poly.type
_entity_poly.pdbx_seq_one_letter_code
_entity_poly.pdbx_strand_id
1 'polypeptide(L)'
;MKKKIALIVVILTVVLTACGAKAATEAPLYMQSAPSGYGGGAPESAPLPTMMPEMAYDSKSANEGTGVIASGNAAPDRLIIRNADLTIVIADPQKKLDAISQMAESMGGFVVSSNIYQTYTPNGDTAPEGYISIRVPAEKLNTALTQIKADAVEVRNETQSGQDVTSSYVDLKSQLINLEMAEKDLQAIMDEAKDNPNSSVSSKTQDVLQVYNQIVAVRGQIEQIKGQMKYYEESSSYSLINVTLIAEETIKPIEIGGWKPEGKVRDAIQSLIKFLQGFVNFLIYFFLLVVPILIVIFGPIALVVWGIIALVKRNKAKKAKAKAQ
;
A
#
# COMPACT_ATOMS: atom_id res chain seq x y z
N MET A 1 14.35 -39.70 -54.30
CA MET A 1 14.07 -39.55 -52.82
C MET A 1 15.16 -38.78 -52.14
N LYS A 2 16.45 -39.02 -52.31
CA LYS A 2 17.56 -38.33 -51.60
C LYS A 2 17.57 -36.81 -51.77
N LYS A 3 17.23 -36.21 -52.88
CA LYS A 3 17.15 -34.75 -53.10
C LYS A 3 15.98 -34.07 -52.35
N LYS A 4 14.88 -34.80 -52.10
CA LYS A 4 13.73 -34.26 -51.32
C LYS A 4 14.01 -34.26 -49.82
N ILE A 5 14.77 -35.24 -49.32
CA ILE A 5 15.19 -35.31 -47.92
C ILE A 5 16.22 -34.22 -47.62
N ALA A 6 17.16 -33.94 -48.53
CA ALA A 6 18.12 -32.87 -48.38
C ALA A 6 17.44 -31.48 -48.29
N LEU A 7 16.39 -31.25 -49.07
CA LEU A 7 15.62 -29.99 -49.05
C LEU A 7 14.87 -29.81 -47.73
N ILE A 8 14.30 -30.88 -47.17
CA ILE A 8 13.60 -30.85 -45.89
C ILE A 8 14.57 -30.58 -44.74
N VAL A 9 15.77 -31.17 -44.78
CA VAL A 9 16.81 -30.93 -43.74
C VAL A 9 17.31 -29.48 -43.79
N VAL A 10 17.49 -28.89 -44.98
CA VAL A 10 17.90 -27.49 -45.12
C VAL A 10 16.82 -26.52 -44.62
N ILE A 11 15.55 -26.82 -44.87
CA ILE A 11 14.44 -26.00 -44.36
C ILE A 11 14.35 -26.09 -42.82
N LEU A 12 14.57 -27.30 -42.28
CA LEU A 12 14.53 -27.51 -40.80
C LEU A 12 15.69 -26.79 -40.09
N THR A 13 16.88 -26.72 -40.71
CA THR A 13 18.03 -25.98 -40.12
C THR A 13 17.84 -24.48 -40.16
N VAL A 14 17.20 -23.91 -41.19
CA VAL A 14 16.90 -22.48 -41.29
C VAL A 14 15.86 -22.04 -40.22
N VAL A 15 14.90 -22.92 -39.89
CA VAL A 15 13.88 -22.63 -38.85
C VAL A 15 14.49 -22.66 -37.44
N LEU A 16 15.50 -23.50 -37.21
CA LEU A 16 16.14 -23.59 -35.88
C LEU A 16 17.12 -22.44 -35.58
N THR A 17 17.60 -21.71 -36.60
CA THR A 17 18.52 -20.58 -36.37
C THR A 17 17.83 -19.25 -36.08
N ALA A 18 16.50 -19.16 -36.19
CA ALA A 18 15.73 -17.93 -35.98
C ALA A 18 15.37 -17.64 -34.50
N CYS A 19 15.76 -18.50 -33.55
CA CYS A 19 15.39 -18.38 -32.14
C CYS A 19 16.58 -17.95 -31.27
N GLY A 20 17.36 -16.94 -31.68
CA GLY A 20 18.55 -16.48 -31.01
C GLY A 20 18.70 -14.97 -30.82
N ALA A 21 17.64 -14.19 -30.91
CA ALA A 21 17.67 -12.76 -30.57
C ALA A 21 17.17 -12.56 -29.13
N LYS A 22 18.09 -12.53 -28.16
CA LYS A 22 17.84 -11.93 -26.84
C LYS A 22 17.57 -10.44 -27.05
N ALA A 23 16.35 -10.02 -26.90
CA ALA A 23 16.03 -8.62 -26.68
C ALA A 23 16.72 -8.18 -25.38
N ALA A 24 17.72 -7.35 -25.50
CA ALA A 24 18.25 -6.60 -24.37
C ALA A 24 17.15 -5.64 -23.91
N THR A 25 16.57 -5.92 -22.76
CA THR A 25 15.66 -5.00 -22.07
C THR A 25 16.52 -3.85 -21.56
N GLU A 26 16.44 -2.71 -22.23
CA GLU A 26 16.98 -1.45 -21.71
C GLU A 26 16.23 -1.13 -20.39
N ALA A 27 16.96 -1.17 -19.30
CA ALA A 27 16.49 -0.65 -18.02
C ALA A 27 16.36 0.88 -18.14
N PRO A 28 15.29 1.50 -17.61
CA PRO A 28 15.20 2.95 -17.57
C PRO A 28 16.33 3.52 -16.71
N LEU A 29 17.17 4.35 -17.31
CA LEU A 29 18.16 5.18 -16.64
C LEU A 29 17.41 6.18 -15.74
N TYR A 30 17.38 5.90 -14.45
CA TYR A 30 17.11 6.93 -13.48
C TYR A 30 18.29 7.90 -13.50
N MET A 31 18.06 9.11 -14.00
CA MET A 31 18.96 10.25 -13.83
C MET A 31 19.04 10.55 -12.32
N GLN A 32 20.08 10.04 -11.70
CA GLN A 32 20.52 10.47 -10.39
C GLN A 32 21.24 11.79 -10.59
N SER A 33 20.57 12.89 -10.25
CA SER A 33 21.16 14.22 -10.17
C SER A 33 22.24 14.19 -9.07
N ALA A 34 23.49 14.29 -9.50
CA ALA A 34 24.62 14.50 -8.60
C ALA A 34 24.50 15.90 -7.97
N PRO A 35 24.64 16.05 -6.66
CA PRO A 35 24.84 17.35 -6.05
C PRO A 35 26.26 17.81 -6.33
N SER A 36 26.35 19.04 -6.83
CA SER A 36 27.59 19.79 -7.08
C SER A 36 28.47 19.79 -5.84
N GLY A 37 29.71 19.33 -6.01
CA GLY A 37 30.71 19.37 -4.98
C GLY A 37 31.09 20.82 -4.63
N TYR A 38 30.97 21.17 -3.35
CA TYR A 38 31.73 22.21 -2.73
C TYR A 38 32.87 21.52 -1.97
N GLY A 39 34.10 21.76 -2.41
CA GLY A 39 35.30 21.40 -1.69
C GLY A 39 35.40 22.24 -0.41
N GLY A 40 35.73 21.60 0.69
CA GLY A 40 35.98 22.27 1.96
C GLY A 40 36.45 21.28 3.00
N GLY A 41 37.75 21.29 3.30
CA GLY A 41 38.43 20.99 4.53
C GLY A 41 37.91 19.81 5.37
N ALA A 42 38.81 18.83 5.56
CA ALA A 42 38.64 17.80 6.58
C ALA A 42 38.50 18.46 7.96
N PRO A 43 37.50 18.16 8.76
CA PRO A 43 37.51 18.50 10.18
C PRO A 43 38.35 17.47 10.93
N GLU A 44 39.32 18.01 11.63
CA GLU A 44 40.13 17.43 12.68
C GLU A 44 39.26 16.62 13.65
N SER A 45 39.69 15.40 13.95
CA SER A 45 39.06 14.46 14.85
C SER A 45 38.77 15.06 16.22
N ALA A 46 37.52 15.29 16.57
CA ALA A 46 37.11 15.61 17.94
C ALA A 46 37.42 14.44 18.88
N PRO A 47 37.95 14.69 20.09
CA PRO A 47 38.21 13.64 21.06
C PRO A 47 36.90 13.00 21.55
N LEU A 48 36.90 11.68 21.68
CA LEU A 48 35.86 10.88 22.28
C LEU A 48 35.56 11.37 23.71
N PRO A 49 34.29 11.51 24.09
CA PRO A 49 33.96 11.81 25.48
C PRO A 49 34.36 10.63 26.37
N THR A 50 35.22 10.97 27.34
CA THR A 50 35.63 10.08 28.43
C THR A 50 34.41 9.58 29.17
N MET A 51 34.25 8.28 29.31
CA MET A 51 33.20 7.64 30.11
C MET A 51 33.34 8.12 31.56
N MET A 52 32.26 8.70 32.07
CA MET A 52 32.12 8.99 33.51
C MET A 52 32.05 7.64 34.27
N PRO A 53 32.67 7.56 35.45
CA PRO A 53 32.58 6.33 36.25
C PRO A 53 31.17 6.09 36.73
N GLU A 54 30.74 4.86 36.55
CA GLU A 54 29.52 4.27 37.06
C GLU A 54 29.50 4.39 38.58
N MET A 55 28.59 5.23 39.11
CA MET A 55 28.33 5.27 40.53
C MET A 55 27.55 4.02 40.91
N ALA A 56 28.22 3.10 41.58
CA ALA A 56 27.62 1.96 42.24
C ALA A 56 26.60 2.45 43.29
N TYR A 57 25.33 2.20 43.02
CA TYR A 57 24.28 2.34 44.04
C TYR A 57 24.38 1.16 45.00
N ASP A 58 24.94 1.44 46.16
CA ASP A 58 24.95 0.53 47.30
C ASP A 58 23.54 0.42 47.89
N SER A 59 22.87 -0.69 47.60
CA SER A 59 21.57 -1.02 48.15
C SER A 59 21.74 -1.58 49.58
N LYS A 60 21.78 -0.74 50.54
CA LYS A 60 21.57 -1.16 51.93
C LYS A 60 20.17 -0.90 52.39
N SER A 61 19.44 -2.00 52.44
CA SER A 61 18.30 -2.32 53.30
C SER A 61 18.16 -1.42 54.54
N ALA A 62 16.99 -0.81 54.67
CA ALA A 62 16.41 -0.55 56.01
C ALA A 62 14.91 -0.82 55.93
N ASN A 63 14.57 -1.79 56.71
CA ASN A 63 13.25 -2.34 56.98
C ASN A 63 12.41 -1.37 57.84
N GLU A 64 11.08 -1.59 57.79
CA GLU A 64 10.06 -1.22 58.78
C GLU A 64 9.51 0.23 58.76
N GLY A 65 8.30 0.31 58.29
CA GLY A 65 7.38 1.42 58.50
C GLY A 65 6.01 1.12 57.87
N THR A 66 5.21 0.34 58.59
CA THR A 66 3.78 0.14 58.32
C THR A 66 3.06 1.49 58.18
N GLY A 67 2.68 1.81 56.94
CA GLY A 67 1.84 2.95 56.64
C GLY A 67 0.98 2.60 55.44
N VAL A 68 -0.16 1.96 55.69
CA VAL A 68 -1.22 1.79 54.69
C VAL A 68 -1.78 3.15 54.37
N ILE A 69 -1.20 3.84 53.42
CA ILE A 69 -1.89 4.95 52.73
C ILE A 69 -2.50 4.30 51.48
N ALA A 70 -3.74 3.87 51.64
CA ALA A 70 -4.64 3.70 50.48
C ALA A 70 -4.89 5.10 49.90
N SER A 71 -3.90 5.66 49.22
CA SER A 71 -4.10 6.70 48.24
C SER A 71 -4.75 6.05 47.01
N GLY A 72 -6.04 6.17 46.96
CA GLY A 72 -6.75 6.02 45.68
C GLY A 72 -6.29 7.13 44.75
N ASN A 73 -5.07 6.98 44.20
CA ASN A 73 -4.68 7.70 43.01
C ASN A 73 -5.55 7.13 41.90
N ALA A 74 -6.64 7.82 41.62
CA ALA A 74 -7.21 7.73 40.27
C ALA A 74 -6.03 7.93 39.32
N ALA A 75 -5.67 6.90 38.57
CA ALA A 75 -4.64 7.01 37.54
C ALA A 75 -5.01 8.25 36.70
N PRO A 76 -4.10 9.19 36.49
CA PRO A 76 -4.42 10.37 35.69
C PRO A 76 -5.01 9.87 34.37
N ASP A 77 -6.12 10.49 33.96
CA ASP A 77 -6.78 10.16 32.69
C ASP A 77 -5.73 10.20 31.57
N ARG A 78 -5.28 9.03 31.17
CA ARG A 78 -4.26 8.92 30.13
C ARG A 78 -4.92 9.03 28.77
N LEU A 79 -4.40 9.92 27.96
CA LEU A 79 -4.78 10.06 26.57
C LEU A 79 -3.95 9.07 25.75
N ILE A 80 -4.56 7.93 25.40
CA ILE A 80 -3.90 6.87 24.63
C ILE A 80 -4.62 6.72 23.28
N ILE A 81 -3.94 7.07 22.21
CA ILE A 81 -4.42 6.82 20.84
C ILE A 81 -4.23 5.34 20.55
N ARG A 82 -5.30 4.64 20.21
CA ARG A 82 -5.27 3.19 19.89
C ARG A 82 -5.74 2.97 18.46
N ASN A 83 -4.95 2.24 17.69
CA ASN A 83 -5.29 1.83 16.34
C ASN A 83 -5.14 0.31 16.20
N ALA A 84 -5.94 -0.27 15.33
CA ALA A 84 -5.86 -1.69 15.00
C ALA A 84 -5.97 -1.89 13.48
N ASP A 85 -5.07 -2.70 12.94
CA ASP A 85 -5.08 -3.14 11.55
C ASP A 85 -5.33 -4.65 11.52
N LEU A 86 -6.36 -5.06 10.80
CA LEU A 86 -6.83 -6.44 10.75
C LEU A 86 -6.99 -6.89 9.31
N THR A 87 -6.45 -8.05 8.98
CA THR A 87 -6.68 -8.72 7.69
C THR A 87 -7.29 -10.08 7.96
N ILE A 88 -8.52 -10.28 7.50
CA ILE A 88 -9.28 -11.51 7.70
C ILE A 88 -9.76 -12.11 6.38
N VAL A 89 -9.85 -13.42 6.39
CA VAL A 89 -10.47 -14.18 5.31
C VAL A 89 -11.89 -14.52 5.70
N ILE A 90 -12.82 -14.29 4.79
CA ILE A 90 -14.25 -14.46 5.02
C ILE A 90 -14.94 -15.06 3.77
N ALA A 91 -16.01 -15.79 3.96
CA ALA A 91 -16.76 -16.36 2.84
C ALA A 91 -17.49 -15.29 1.99
N ASP A 92 -18.02 -14.25 2.61
CA ASP A 92 -18.76 -13.16 1.94
C ASP A 92 -18.27 -11.79 2.45
N PRO A 93 -17.30 -11.17 1.75
CA PRO A 93 -16.76 -9.86 2.13
C PRO A 93 -17.81 -8.74 2.12
N GLN A 94 -18.77 -8.77 1.17
CA GLN A 94 -19.80 -7.74 1.08
C GLN A 94 -20.68 -7.74 2.34
N LYS A 95 -21.24 -8.92 2.68
CA LYS A 95 -22.09 -9.06 3.86
C LYS A 95 -21.36 -8.72 5.16
N LYS A 96 -20.07 -9.09 5.25
CA LYS A 96 -19.26 -8.77 6.42
C LYS A 96 -18.98 -7.29 6.55
N LEU A 97 -18.76 -6.61 5.43
CA LEU A 97 -18.56 -5.16 5.39
C LEU A 97 -19.80 -4.42 5.93
N ASP A 98 -21.01 -4.84 5.49
CA ASP A 98 -22.28 -4.28 5.97
C ASP A 98 -22.46 -4.56 7.47
N ALA A 99 -22.12 -5.76 7.93
CA ALA A 99 -22.20 -6.13 9.34
C ALA A 99 -21.24 -5.32 10.22
N ILE A 100 -19.99 -5.07 9.75
CA ILE A 100 -19.02 -4.24 10.46
C ILE A 100 -19.51 -2.79 10.54
N SER A 101 -20.12 -2.27 9.48
CA SER A 101 -20.67 -0.91 9.46
C SER A 101 -21.79 -0.76 10.51
N GLN A 102 -22.75 -1.67 10.52
CA GLN A 102 -23.84 -1.68 11.49
C GLN A 102 -23.34 -1.86 12.93
N MET A 103 -22.35 -2.74 13.12
CA MET A 103 -21.72 -2.94 14.43
C MET A 103 -21.07 -1.64 14.93
N ALA A 104 -20.29 -0.95 14.08
CA ALA A 104 -19.64 0.30 14.45
C ALA A 104 -20.66 1.35 14.90
N GLU A 105 -21.75 1.53 14.14
CA GLU A 105 -22.83 2.46 14.47
C GLU A 105 -23.53 2.07 15.77
N SER A 106 -23.84 0.78 15.97
CA SER A 106 -24.49 0.29 17.21
C SER A 106 -23.64 0.50 18.45
N MET A 107 -22.32 0.54 18.31
CA MET A 107 -21.37 0.84 19.39
C MET A 107 -21.22 2.34 19.65
N GLY A 108 -21.85 3.21 18.87
CA GLY A 108 -21.67 4.67 18.94
C GLY A 108 -20.43 5.17 18.22
N GLY A 109 -19.95 4.36 17.28
CA GLY A 109 -18.88 4.71 16.34
C GLY A 109 -19.44 5.13 14.98
N PHE A 110 -18.55 5.19 13.97
CA PHE A 110 -18.92 5.54 12.60
C PHE A 110 -17.94 4.95 11.58
N VAL A 111 -18.38 4.86 10.34
CA VAL A 111 -17.55 4.44 9.21
C VAL A 111 -16.80 5.65 8.64
N VAL A 112 -15.49 5.54 8.52
CA VAL A 112 -14.62 6.57 7.92
C VAL A 112 -14.57 6.39 6.41
N SER A 113 -14.33 5.16 5.96
CA SER A 113 -14.31 4.80 4.55
C SER A 113 -14.65 3.33 4.38
N SER A 114 -15.27 2.99 3.26
CA SER A 114 -15.60 1.63 2.88
C SER A 114 -15.45 1.50 1.37
N ASN A 115 -14.81 0.42 0.93
CA ASN A 115 -14.63 0.11 -0.47
C ASN A 115 -14.67 -1.40 -0.68
N ILE A 116 -15.26 -1.83 -1.80
CA ILE A 116 -15.22 -3.20 -2.26
C ILE A 116 -14.84 -3.22 -3.74
N TYR A 117 -13.98 -4.16 -4.10
CA TYR A 117 -13.48 -4.32 -5.46
C TYR A 117 -13.31 -5.80 -5.78
N GLN A 118 -13.15 -6.11 -7.07
CA GLN A 118 -12.90 -7.47 -7.52
C GLN A 118 -11.41 -7.70 -7.68
N THR A 119 -10.91 -8.81 -7.16
CA THR A 119 -9.53 -9.27 -7.35
C THR A 119 -9.51 -10.61 -8.08
N TYR A 120 -8.38 -10.93 -8.72
CA TYR A 120 -8.25 -12.21 -9.42
C TYR A 120 -7.81 -13.30 -8.46
N THR A 121 -8.52 -14.42 -8.51
CA THR A 121 -8.13 -15.63 -7.80
C THR A 121 -6.98 -16.34 -8.53
N PRO A 122 -6.24 -17.25 -7.86
CA PRO A 122 -5.23 -18.07 -8.52
C PRO A 122 -5.76 -18.93 -9.67
N ASN A 123 -7.06 -19.18 -9.72
CA ASN A 123 -7.72 -19.96 -10.77
C ASN A 123 -8.11 -19.11 -11.99
N GLY A 124 -7.95 -17.79 -11.91
CA GLY A 124 -8.32 -16.85 -12.98
C GLY A 124 -9.74 -16.30 -12.88
N ASP A 125 -10.53 -16.77 -11.92
CA ASP A 125 -11.83 -16.20 -11.59
C ASP A 125 -11.66 -14.88 -10.81
N THR A 126 -12.73 -14.11 -10.65
CA THR A 126 -12.75 -12.92 -9.81
C THR A 126 -13.44 -13.20 -8.48
N ALA A 127 -12.89 -12.66 -7.40
CA ALA A 127 -13.49 -12.71 -6.07
C ALA A 127 -13.54 -11.30 -5.44
N PRO A 128 -14.56 -10.99 -4.63
CA PRO A 128 -14.65 -9.71 -3.97
C PRO A 128 -13.59 -9.57 -2.88
N GLU A 129 -12.97 -8.40 -2.81
CA GLU A 129 -12.10 -7.98 -1.72
C GLU A 129 -12.62 -6.65 -1.18
N GLY A 130 -12.66 -6.50 0.14
CA GLY A 130 -13.20 -5.32 0.80
C GLY A 130 -12.17 -4.65 1.72
N TYR A 131 -12.29 -3.34 1.82
CA TYR A 131 -11.58 -2.55 2.82
C TYR A 131 -12.59 -1.66 3.55
N ILE A 132 -12.53 -1.66 4.86
CA ILE A 132 -13.33 -0.77 5.69
C ILE A 132 -12.49 -0.18 6.81
N SER A 133 -12.63 1.12 7.01
CA SER A 133 -12.04 1.86 8.11
C SER A 133 -13.16 2.41 8.98
N ILE A 134 -13.16 2.05 10.25
CA ILE A 134 -14.18 2.46 11.22
C ILE A 134 -13.52 3.12 12.42
N ARG A 135 -14.27 4.00 13.09
CA ARG A 135 -13.93 4.49 14.41
C ARG A 135 -14.95 4.01 15.44
N VAL A 136 -14.46 3.44 16.51
CA VAL A 136 -15.29 2.98 17.64
C VAL A 136 -14.78 3.63 18.94
N PRO A 137 -15.64 3.84 19.96
CA PRO A 137 -15.19 4.32 21.26
C PRO A 137 -14.02 3.47 21.77
N ALA A 138 -12.97 4.11 22.27
CA ALA A 138 -11.72 3.45 22.67
C ALA A 138 -11.92 2.31 23.69
N GLU A 139 -12.91 2.43 24.55
CA GLU A 139 -13.29 1.41 25.53
C GLU A 139 -13.85 0.14 24.88
N LYS A 140 -14.44 0.27 23.68
CA LYS A 140 -15.10 -0.83 22.95
C LYS A 140 -14.19 -1.48 21.90
N LEU A 141 -12.95 -1.03 21.73
CA LEU A 141 -12.00 -1.55 20.74
C LEU A 141 -11.89 -3.08 20.77
N ASN A 142 -11.63 -3.65 21.94
CA ASN A 142 -11.44 -5.12 22.07
C ASN A 142 -12.73 -5.89 21.75
N THR A 143 -13.88 -5.35 22.15
CA THR A 143 -15.20 -5.93 21.83
C THR A 143 -15.47 -5.90 20.31
N ALA A 144 -15.16 -4.77 19.67
CA ALA A 144 -15.29 -4.63 18.23
C ALA A 144 -14.38 -5.61 17.48
N LEU A 145 -13.11 -5.71 17.85
CA LEU A 145 -12.17 -6.67 17.26
C LEU A 145 -12.64 -8.13 17.42
N THR A 146 -13.17 -8.47 18.59
CA THR A 146 -13.72 -9.81 18.83
C THR A 146 -14.90 -10.09 17.92
N GLN A 147 -15.84 -9.15 17.74
CA GLN A 147 -17.00 -9.30 16.87
C GLN A 147 -16.60 -9.33 15.38
N ILE A 148 -15.61 -8.55 14.97
CA ILE A 148 -15.11 -8.59 13.60
C ILE A 148 -14.52 -9.97 13.28
N LYS A 149 -13.81 -10.56 14.22
CA LYS A 149 -13.17 -11.88 14.04
C LYS A 149 -14.11 -13.08 14.18
N ALA A 150 -15.30 -12.91 14.74
CA ALA A 150 -16.18 -14.02 15.12
C ALA A 150 -16.53 -14.98 13.96
N ASP A 151 -16.73 -14.45 12.74
CA ASP A 151 -17.11 -15.24 11.56
C ASP A 151 -15.97 -15.37 10.55
N ALA A 152 -14.73 -15.03 10.95
CA ALA A 152 -13.57 -15.13 10.08
C ALA A 152 -13.17 -16.59 9.92
N VAL A 153 -12.93 -17.01 8.67
CA VAL A 153 -12.36 -18.34 8.35
C VAL A 153 -10.90 -18.39 8.84
N GLU A 154 -10.16 -17.28 8.64
CA GLU A 154 -8.77 -17.14 9.04
C GLU A 154 -8.46 -15.68 9.37
N VAL A 155 -7.71 -15.44 10.42
CA VAL A 155 -7.11 -14.13 10.72
C VAL A 155 -5.66 -14.17 10.22
N ARG A 156 -5.38 -13.45 9.12
CA ARG A 156 -4.05 -13.42 8.51
C ARG A 156 -3.08 -12.48 9.21
N ASN A 157 -3.59 -11.34 9.61
CA ASN A 157 -2.81 -10.35 10.31
C ASN A 157 -3.68 -9.59 11.30
N GLU A 158 -3.13 -9.34 12.48
CA GLU A 158 -3.71 -8.47 13.50
C GLU A 158 -2.57 -7.68 14.13
N THR A 159 -2.62 -6.37 13.99
CA THR A 159 -1.67 -5.46 14.62
C THR A 159 -2.45 -4.44 15.42
N GLN A 160 -2.09 -4.27 16.68
CA GLN A 160 -2.63 -3.24 17.53
C GLN A 160 -1.49 -2.32 17.98
N SER A 161 -1.70 -1.01 17.90
CA SER A 161 -0.76 0.00 18.34
C SER A 161 -1.41 0.94 19.35
N GLY A 162 -0.65 1.37 20.34
CA GLY A 162 -1.07 2.36 21.30
C GLY A 162 0.02 3.40 21.49
N GLN A 163 -0.38 4.68 21.42
CA GLN A 163 0.51 5.81 21.67
C GLN A 163 -0.03 6.65 22.84
N ASP A 164 0.74 6.75 23.91
CA ASP A 164 0.43 7.65 25.03
C ASP A 164 0.83 9.08 24.62
N VAL A 165 -0.15 9.95 24.51
CA VAL A 165 0.02 11.36 24.14
C VAL A 165 -0.24 12.32 25.31
N THR A 166 -0.35 11.77 26.51
CA THR A 166 -0.69 12.56 27.74
C THR A 166 0.30 13.69 27.97
N SER A 167 1.61 13.41 27.89
CA SER A 167 2.65 14.44 28.06
C SER A 167 2.57 15.52 26.98
N SER A 168 2.41 15.11 25.71
CA SER A 168 2.27 16.06 24.60
C SER A 168 1.04 16.95 24.75
N TYR A 169 -0.06 16.39 25.21
CA TYR A 169 -1.29 17.15 25.47
C TYR A 169 -1.09 18.17 26.61
N VAL A 170 -0.43 17.78 27.72
CA VAL A 170 -0.13 18.66 28.85
C VAL A 170 0.81 19.80 28.43
N ASP A 171 1.79 19.50 27.59
CA ASP A 171 2.72 20.51 27.05
C ASP A 171 1.98 21.52 26.17
N LEU A 172 1.10 21.04 25.26
CA LEU A 172 0.26 21.92 24.44
C LEU A 172 -0.67 22.79 25.30
N LYS A 173 -1.26 22.23 26.35
CA LYS A 173 -2.09 22.98 27.30
C LYS A 173 -1.31 24.09 28.00
N SER A 174 -0.07 23.80 28.39
CA SER A 174 0.80 24.80 29.02
C SER A 174 1.17 25.92 28.03
N GLN A 175 1.48 25.57 26.78
CA GLN A 175 1.74 26.54 25.71
C GLN A 175 0.50 27.39 25.41
N LEU A 176 -0.69 26.80 25.39
CA LEU A 176 -1.96 27.50 25.21
C LEU A 176 -2.16 28.57 26.27
N ILE A 177 -1.99 28.21 27.53
CA ILE A 177 -2.13 29.15 28.66
C ILE A 177 -1.16 30.32 28.50
N ASN A 178 0.10 30.08 28.16
CA ASN A 178 1.09 31.11 27.96
C ASN A 178 0.74 32.06 26.80
N LEU A 179 0.23 31.51 25.68
CA LEU A 179 -0.20 32.32 24.54
C LEU A 179 -1.47 33.14 24.84
N GLU A 180 -2.43 32.55 25.57
CA GLU A 180 -3.64 33.28 25.98
C GLU A 180 -3.29 34.45 26.96
N MET A 181 -2.30 34.25 27.83
CA MET A 181 -1.77 35.34 28.66
C MET A 181 -1.09 36.42 27.82
N ALA A 182 -0.24 36.02 26.86
CA ALA A 182 0.42 36.96 25.94
C ALA A 182 -0.59 37.75 25.09
N GLU A 183 -1.66 37.09 24.62
CA GLU A 183 -2.74 37.77 23.89
C GLU A 183 -3.40 38.84 24.78
N LYS A 184 -3.69 38.49 26.02
CA LYS A 184 -4.28 39.42 26.99
C LYS A 184 -3.39 40.63 27.25
N ASP A 185 -2.08 40.40 27.45
CA ASP A 185 -1.11 41.47 27.65
C ASP A 185 -0.99 42.38 26.42
N LEU A 186 -0.96 41.81 25.23
CA LEU A 186 -0.98 42.59 23.99
C LEU A 186 -2.26 43.39 23.81
N GLN A 187 -3.42 42.88 24.25
CA GLN A 187 -4.68 43.62 24.24
C GLN A 187 -4.61 44.84 25.20
N ALA A 188 -4.05 44.66 26.39
CA ALA A 188 -3.83 45.78 27.34
C ALA A 188 -2.90 46.84 26.74
N ILE A 189 -1.80 46.44 26.11
CA ILE A 189 -0.88 47.36 25.41
C ILE A 189 -1.58 48.09 24.27
N MET A 190 -2.42 47.41 23.51
CA MET A 190 -3.19 48.01 22.43
C MET A 190 -4.16 49.08 22.96
N ASP A 191 -4.82 48.84 24.08
CA ASP A 191 -5.74 49.77 24.68
C ASP A 191 -4.99 51.00 25.26
N GLU A 192 -3.84 50.79 25.91
CA GLU A 192 -2.95 51.87 26.33
C GLU A 192 -2.44 52.73 25.17
N ALA A 193 -2.06 52.08 24.06
CA ALA A 193 -1.63 52.81 22.84
C ALA A 193 -2.74 53.68 22.24
N LYS A 194 -4.00 53.22 22.30
CA LYS A 194 -5.17 54.01 21.88
C LYS A 194 -5.42 55.22 22.76
N ASP A 195 -5.26 55.08 24.04
CA ASP A 195 -5.65 56.09 25.03
C ASP A 195 -4.54 57.12 25.37
N ASN A 196 -3.30 56.92 24.87
CA ASN A 196 -2.16 57.78 25.14
C ASN A 196 -2.39 59.24 24.59
N PRO A 197 -2.54 60.27 25.46
CA PRO A 197 -2.86 61.63 25.06
C PRO A 197 -1.67 62.37 24.42
N ASN A 198 -0.45 61.89 24.63
CA ASN A 198 0.78 62.60 24.25
C ASN A 198 1.32 62.20 22.84
N SER A 199 0.68 61.27 22.17
CA SER A 199 1.13 60.80 20.86
C SER A 199 0.35 61.44 19.72
N SER A 200 1.04 61.69 18.59
CA SER A 200 0.36 62.11 17.38
C SER A 200 -0.56 61.04 16.82
N VAL A 201 -1.63 61.43 16.09
CA VAL A 201 -2.59 60.48 15.51
C VAL A 201 -1.89 59.44 14.60
N SER A 202 -0.87 59.87 13.83
CA SER A 202 -0.09 58.98 12.96
C SER A 202 0.72 57.93 13.74
N SER A 203 1.37 58.36 14.82
CA SER A 203 2.14 57.45 15.70
C SER A 203 1.22 56.43 16.37
N LYS A 204 0.11 56.89 16.96
CA LYS A 204 -0.90 55.98 17.54
C LYS A 204 -1.37 54.90 16.55
N THR A 205 -1.68 55.32 15.31
CA THR A 205 -2.14 54.38 14.30
C THR A 205 -1.12 53.35 13.96
N GLN A 206 0.16 53.70 13.88
CA GLN A 206 1.25 52.75 13.63
C GLN A 206 1.44 51.77 14.80
N ASP A 207 1.45 52.28 16.06
CA ASP A 207 1.61 51.45 17.25
C ASP A 207 0.46 50.45 17.41
N VAL A 208 -0.79 50.92 17.22
CA VAL A 208 -1.98 50.06 17.25
C VAL A 208 -1.95 49.01 16.16
N LEU A 209 -1.55 49.33 14.93
CA LEU A 209 -1.45 48.38 13.84
C LEU A 209 -0.35 47.35 14.10
N GLN A 210 0.77 47.75 14.68
CA GLN A 210 1.85 46.80 15.05
C GLN A 210 1.39 45.80 16.09
N VAL A 211 0.76 46.28 17.18
CA VAL A 211 0.23 45.39 18.24
C VAL A 211 -0.90 44.51 17.71
N TYR A 212 -1.79 45.06 16.85
CA TYR A 212 -2.83 44.29 16.22
C TYR A 212 -2.29 43.12 15.38
N ASN A 213 -1.22 43.35 14.60
CA ASN A 213 -0.60 42.28 13.82
C ASN A 213 0.01 41.20 14.73
N GLN A 214 0.56 41.57 15.89
CA GLN A 214 1.05 40.61 16.89
C GLN A 214 -0.10 39.79 17.51
N ILE A 215 -1.21 40.42 17.83
CA ILE A 215 -2.42 39.75 18.33
C ILE A 215 -2.92 38.72 17.31
N VAL A 216 -2.99 39.10 16.02
CA VAL A 216 -3.41 38.18 14.94
C VAL A 216 -2.46 36.98 14.85
N ALA A 217 -1.15 37.22 14.95
CA ALA A 217 -0.16 36.14 14.92
C ALA A 217 -0.30 35.19 16.12
N VAL A 218 -0.48 35.73 17.33
CA VAL A 218 -0.67 34.95 18.57
C VAL A 218 -1.98 34.14 18.50
N ARG A 219 -3.07 34.74 17.99
CA ARG A 219 -4.34 34.01 17.77
C ARG A 219 -4.17 32.86 16.79
N GLY A 220 -3.42 33.06 15.71
CA GLY A 220 -3.11 31.96 14.80
C GLY A 220 -2.42 30.78 15.47
N GLN A 221 -1.48 31.04 16.40
CA GLN A 221 -0.81 30.01 17.20
C GLN A 221 -1.76 29.35 18.20
N ILE A 222 -2.63 30.12 18.85
CA ILE A 222 -3.66 29.60 19.77
C ILE A 222 -4.58 28.63 19.03
N GLU A 223 -5.09 29.00 17.87
CA GLU A 223 -5.98 28.14 17.08
C GLU A 223 -5.27 26.87 16.60
N GLN A 224 -4.00 26.97 16.23
CA GLN A 224 -3.19 25.80 15.86
C GLN A 224 -3.05 24.82 17.02
N ILE A 225 -2.72 25.32 18.21
CA ILE A 225 -2.58 24.48 19.42
C ILE A 225 -3.92 23.87 19.81
N LYS A 226 -5.00 24.64 19.80
CA LYS A 226 -6.35 24.13 20.05
C LYS A 226 -6.73 23.02 19.07
N GLY A 227 -6.38 23.18 17.81
CA GLY A 227 -6.57 22.15 16.78
C GLY A 227 -5.82 20.85 17.08
N GLN A 228 -4.54 20.95 17.53
CA GLN A 228 -3.74 19.79 17.91
C GLN A 228 -4.28 19.10 19.17
N MET A 229 -4.68 19.88 20.19
CA MET A 229 -5.28 19.33 21.39
C MET A 229 -6.58 18.58 21.09
N LYS A 230 -7.45 19.18 20.28
CA LYS A 230 -8.70 18.54 19.82
C LYS A 230 -8.43 17.24 19.08
N TYR A 231 -7.41 17.22 18.21
CA TYR A 231 -7.00 15.99 17.51
C TYR A 231 -6.60 14.89 18.50
N TYR A 232 -5.85 15.19 19.55
CA TYR A 232 -5.47 14.19 20.57
C TYR A 232 -6.67 13.72 21.38
N GLU A 233 -7.59 14.61 21.76
CA GLU A 233 -8.83 14.28 22.46
C GLU A 233 -9.71 13.34 21.63
N GLU A 234 -9.98 13.69 20.38
CA GLU A 234 -10.79 12.88 19.47
C GLU A 234 -10.14 11.53 19.14
N SER A 235 -8.81 11.53 18.91
CA SER A 235 -8.08 10.32 18.58
C SER A 235 -7.91 9.36 19.75
N SER A 236 -7.91 9.86 20.99
CA SER A 236 -7.90 9.03 22.20
C SER A 236 -9.28 8.54 22.61
N SER A 237 -10.33 9.31 22.27
CA SER A 237 -11.72 8.94 22.53
C SER A 237 -12.23 7.85 21.57
N TYR A 238 -11.74 7.85 20.35
CA TYR A 238 -12.11 6.88 19.31
C TYR A 238 -10.88 6.15 18.78
N SER A 239 -10.95 4.83 18.80
CA SER A 239 -9.94 3.97 18.18
C SER A 239 -10.27 3.74 16.71
N LEU A 240 -9.24 3.83 15.86
CA LEU A 240 -9.34 3.52 14.44
C LEU A 240 -9.11 2.02 14.22
N ILE A 241 -10.01 1.37 13.50
CA ILE A 241 -9.87 -0.03 13.07
C ILE A 241 -9.92 -0.07 11.55
N ASN A 242 -8.84 -0.51 10.95
CA ASN A 242 -8.75 -0.79 9.51
C ASN A 242 -8.91 -2.29 9.30
N VAL A 243 -9.85 -2.70 8.48
CA VAL A 243 -10.13 -4.11 8.19
C VAL A 243 -10.04 -4.35 6.70
N THR A 244 -9.16 -5.28 6.33
CA THR A 244 -9.09 -5.84 4.98
C THR A 244 -9.79 -7.19 4.95
N LEU A 245 -10.79 -7.33 4.10
CA LEU A 245 -11.63 -8.51 3.93
C LEU A 245 -11.23 -9.22 2.64
N ILE A 246 -10.71 -10.43 2.74
CA ILE A 246 -10.29 -11.26 1.61
C ILE A 246 -11.30 -12.39 1.45
N ALA A 247 -11.81 -12.59 0.23
CA ALA A 247 -12.70 -13.72 -0.01
C ALA A 247 -11.97 -15.06 0.13
N GLU A 248 -12.64 -16.05 0.69
CA GLU A 248 -12.09 -17.40 0.86
C GLU A 248 -11.67 -18.01 -0.49
N GLU A 249 -12.41 -17.73 -1.56
CA GLU A 249 -12.10 -18.18 -2.93
C GLU A 249 -10.73 -17.68 -3.42
N THR A 250 -10.30 -16.50 -2.95
CA THR A 250 -9.01 -15.91 -3.34
C THR A 250 -7.83 -16.72 -2.81
N ILE A 251 -8.02 -17.44 -1.72
CA ILE A 251 -6.95 -18.19 -1.05
C ILE A 251 -7.10 -19.70 -1.16
N LYS A 252 -8.27 -20.19 -1.63
CA LYS A 252 -8.48 -21.65 -1.78
C LYS A 252 -7.43 -22.25 -2.71
N PRO A 253 -6.76 -23.32 -2.27
CA PRO A 253 -5.87 -24.07 -3.15
C PRO A 253 -6.66 -24.72 -4.27
N ILE A 254 -6.01 -24.90 -5.43
CA ILE A 254 -6.58 -25.68 -6.52
C ILE A 254 -6.82 -27.11 -6.05
N GLU A 255 -8.09 -27.54 -6.03
CA GLU A 255 -8.48 -28.92 -5.74
C GLU A 255 -8.62 -29.70 -7.06
N ILE A 256 -7.99 -30.86 -7.16
CA ILE A 256 -8.08 -31.74 -8.34
C ILE A 256 -8.77 -33.04 -7.89
N GLY A 257 -10.05 -33.22 -8.26
CA GLY A 257 -10.79 -34.45 -7.94
C GLY A 257 -10.92 -34.74 -6.45
N GLY A 258 -11.02 -33.70 -5.58
CA GLY A 258 -11.12 -33.83 -4.13
C GLY A 258 -9.79 -34.12 -3.41
N TRP A 259 -8.69 -34.19 -4.15
CA TRP A 259 -7.36 -34.37 -3.60
C TRP A 259 -6.71 -33.01 -3.28
N LYS A 260 -6.24 -32.83 -2.05
CA LYS A 260 -5.55 -31.62 -1.55
C LYS A 260 -4.06 -31.88 -1.38
N PRO A 261 -3.25 -31.73 -2.43
CA PRO A 261 -1.80 -31.93 -2.32
C PRO A 261 -1.17 -30.82 -1.47
N GLU A 262 -0.36 -31.18 -0.50
CA GLU A 262 0.38 -30.27 0.35
C GLU A 262 1.85 -30.14 -0.07
N GLY A 263 2.44 -28.98 0.18
CA GLY A 263 3.86 -28.71 -0.03
C GLY A 263 4.33 -28.79 -1.50
N LYS A 264 5.50 -29.38 -1.75
CA LYS A 264 6.16 -29.39 -3.08
C LYS A 264 5.34 -30.10 -4.18
N VAL A 265 4.51 -31.07 -3.80
CA VAL A 265 3.63 -31.79 -4.76
C VAL A 265 2.56 -30.84 -5.27
N ARG A 266 1.98 -30.02 -4.40
CA ARG A 266 1.01 -28.97 -4.78
C ARG A 266 1.63 -27.97 -5.75
N ASP A 267 2.84 -27.48 -5.46
CA ASP A 267 3.53 -26.50 -6.30
C ASP A 267 3.87 -27.07 -7.69
N ALA A 268 4.26 -28.36 -7.73
CA ALA A 268 4.51 -29.06 -8.99
C ALA A 268 3.24 -29.20 -9.83
N ILE A 269 2.10 -29.55 -9.21
CA ILE A 269 0.82 -29.66 -9.91
C ILE A 269 0.34 -28.30 -10.39
N GLN A 270 0.43 -27.25 -9.58
CA GLN A 270 0.09 -25.88 -10.02
C GLN A 270 0.95 -25.42 -11.19
N SER A 271 2.24 -25.74 -11.18
CA SER A 271 3.16 -25.42 -12.27
C SER A 271 2.81 -26.19 -13.55
N LEU A 272 2.42 -27.45 -13.44
CA LEU A 272 1.96 -28.27 -14.57
C LEU A 272 0.65 -27.69 -15.17
N ILE A 273 -0.30 -27.32 -14.33
CA ILE A 273 -1.58 -26.74 -14.78
C ILE A 273 -1.33 -25.40 -15.49
N LYS A 274 -0.49 -24.53 -14.94
CA LYS A 274 -0.11 -23.27 -15.59
C LYS A 274 0.58 -23.49 -16.93
N PHE A 275 1.45 -24.50 -17.01
CA PHE A 275 2.09 -24.89 -18.28
C PHE A 275 1.05 -25.37 -19.31
N LEU A 276 0.12 -26.25 -18.90
CA LEU A 276 -0.96 -26.72 -19.79
C LEU A 276 -1.85 -25.56 -20.27
N GLN A 277 -2.26 -24.68 -19.37
CA GLN A 277 -3.04 -23.49 -19.74
C GLN A 277 -2.28 -22.59 -20.72
N GLY A 278 -0.99 -22.35 -20.50
CA GLY A 278 -0.13 -21.63 -21.41
C GLY A 278 -0.01 -22.29 -22.76
N PHE A 279 0.08 -23.62 -22.79
CA PHE A 279 0.14 -24.41 -24.03
C PHE A 279 -1.18 -24.35 -24.81
N VAL A 280 -2.33 -24.48 -24.13
CA VAL A 280 -3.65 -24.32 -24.78
C VAL A 280 -3.83 -22.92 -25.36
N ASN A 281 -3.48 -21.88 -24.60
CA ASN A 281 -3.50 -20.52 -25.09
C ASN A 281 -2.59 -20.32 -26.30
N PHE A 282 -1.38 -20.89 -26.27
CA PHE A 282 -0.48 -20.87 -27.41
C PHE A 282 -1.12 -21.54 -28.63
N LEU A 283 -1.78 -22.69 -28.48
CA LEU A 283 -2.47 -23.37 -29.60
C LEU A 283 -3.60 -22.49 -30.16
N ILE A 284 -4.38 -21.85 -29.29
CA ILE A 284 -5.45 -20.94 -29.72
C ILE A 284 -4.87 -19.81 -30.58
N TYR A 285 -3.85 -19.13 -30.09
CA TYR A 285 -3.16 -18.07 -30.84
C TYR A 285 -2.53 -18.59 -32.15
N PHE A 286 -1.93 -19.76 -32.10
CA PHE A 286 -1.33 -20.37 -33.24
C PHE A 286 -2.35 -20.64 -34.36
N PHE A 287 -3.48 -21.26 -34.02
CA PHE A 287 -4.51 -21.58 -35.01
C PHE A 287 -5.32 -20.35 -35.45
N LEU A 288 -5.61 -19.43 -34.55
CA LEU A 288 -6.42 -18.25 -34.89
C LEU A 288 -5.62 -17.14 -35.59
N LEU A 289 -4.35 -16.98 -35.25
CA LEU A 289 -3.53 -15.87 -35.78
C LEU A 289 -2.46 -16.34 -36.75
N VAL A 290 -1.63 -17.32 -36.35
CA VAL A 290 -0.45 -17.71 -37.15
C VAL A 290 -0.86 -18.47 -38.40
N VAL A 291 -1.80 -19.41 -38.31
CA VAL A 291 -2.24 -20.22 -39.44
C VAL A 291 -2.88 -19.38 -40.56
N PRO A 292 -3.83 -18.44 -40.27
CA PRO A 292 -4.36 -17.58 -41.34
C PRO A 292 -3.29 -16.71 -42.01
N ILE A 293 -2.36 -16.16 -41.22
CA ILE A 293 -1.25 -15.36 -41.76
C ILE A 293 -0.38 -16.20 -42.70
N LEU A 294 -0.04 -17.42 -42.28
CA LEU A 294 0.72 -18.35 -43.13
C LEU A 294 -0.01 -18.69 -44.43
N ILE A 295 -1.33 -18.91 -44.38
CA ILE A 295 -2.16 -19.16 -45.55
C ILE A 295 -2.14 -17.96 -46.51
N VAL A 296 -2.25 -16.74 -45.98
CA VAL A 296 -2.24 -15.52 -46.81
C VAL A 296 -0.86 -15.28 -47.44
N ILE A 297 0.23 -15.58 -46.72
CA ILE A 297 1.60 -15.38 -47.24
C ILE A 297 1.99 -16.51 -48.21
N PHE A 298 1.79 -17.76 -47.82
CA PHE A 298 2.28 -18.92 -48.60
C PHE A 298 1.25 -19.45 -49.61
N GLY A 299 -0.05 -19.14 -49.43
CA GLY A 299 -1.10 -19.55 -50.36
C GLY A 299 -0.87 -19.08 -51.79
N PRO A 300 -0.61 -17.81 -52.07
CA PRO A 300 -0.33 -17.31 -53.42
C PRO A 300 0.92 -17.98 -54.02
N ILE A 301 1.96 -18.17 -53.21
CA ILE A 301 3.21 -18.81 -53.66
C ILE A 301 2.96 -20.27 -54.06
N ALA A 302 2.20 -21.00 -53.25
CA ALA A 302 1.83 -22.39 -53.51
C ALA A 302 0.98 -22.51 -54.78
N LEU A 303 0.03 -21.59 -55.00
CA LEU A 303 -0.80 -21.53 -56.21
C LEU A 303 0.05 -21.28 -57.48
N VAL A 304 1.01 -20.35 -57.41
CA VAL A 304 1.93 -20.07 -58.52
C VAL A 304 2.78 -21.31 -58.85
N VAL A 305 3.37 -21.95 -57.83
CA VAL A 305 4.17 -23.16 -57.98
C VAL A 305 3.33 -24.33 -58.60
N TRP A 306 2.09 -24.50 -58.05
CA TRP A 306 1.17 -25.49 -58.55
C TRP A 306 0.77 -25.21 -60.00
N GLY A 307 0.50 -23.95 -60.36
CA GLY A 307 0.22 -23.51 -61.74
C GLY A 307 1.37 -23.82 -62.71
N ILE A 308 2.62 -23.53 -62.29
CA ILE A 308 3.82 -23.85 -63.12
C ILE A 308 3.96 -25.35 -63.29
N ILE A 309 3.77 -26.17 -62.28
CA ILE A 309 3.84 -27.62 -62.34
C ILE A 309 2.74 -28.16 -63.25
N ALA A 310 1.52 -27.62 -63.19
CA ALA A 310 0.40 -28.00 -64.04
C ALA A 310 0.68 -27.67 -65.51
N LEU A 311 1.24 -26.47 -65.77
CA LEU A 311 1.63 -26.06 -67.12
C LEU A 311 2.76 -26.96 -67.71
N VAL A 312 3.76 -27.29 -66.92
CA VAL A 312 4.83 -28.19 -67.31
C VAL A 312 4.30 -29.62 -67.65
N LYS A 313 3.37 -30.11 -66.78
CA LYS A 313 2.70 -31.41 -67.06
C LYS A 313 1.87 -31.36 -68.32
N ARG A 314 1.09 -30.30 -68.58
CA ARG A 314 0.31 -30.11 -69.84
C ARG A 314 1.19 -30.05 -71.07
N ASN A 315 2.32 -29.32 -70.99
CA ASN A 315 3.26 -29.23 -72.09
C ASN A 315 3.99 -30.57 -72.40
N LYS A 316 4.30 -31.34 -71.35
CA LYS A 316 4.85 -32.70 -71.53
C LYS A 316 3.83 -33.67 -72.19
N ALA A 317 2.54 -33.57 -71.75
CA ALA A 317 1.48 -34.38 -72.33
C ALA A 317 1.20 -34.03 -73.81
N LYS A 318 1.27 -32.71 -74.16
CA LYS A 318 1.16 -32.29 -75.58
C LYS A 318 2.33 -32.74 -76.42
N LYS A 319 3.58 -32.69 -75.91
CA LYS A 319 4.78 -33.19 -76.58
C LYS A 319 4.78 -34.73 -76.74
N ALA A 320 4.18 -35.47 -75.82
CA ALA A 320 4.03 -36.91 -75.90
C ALA A 320 3.01 -37.33 -76.98
N LYS A 321 1.91 -36.57 -77.16
CA LYS A 321 0.91 -36.80 -78.19
C LYS A 321 1.42 -36.42 -79.59
N ALA A 322 2.29 -35.41 -79.72
CA ALA A 322 2.89 -35.01 -81.00
C ALA A 322 4.03 -35.95 -81.49
N LYS A 323 4.52 -36.86 -80.65
CA LYS A 323 5.54 -37.87 -80.99
C LYS A 323 4.93 -39.24 -81.36
N ALA A 324 3.60 -39.39 -81.17
CA ALA A 324 2.83 -40.62 -81.48
C ALA A 324 1.97 -40.53 -82.76
N GLN A 325 2.06 -39.43 -83.50
CA GLN A 325 1.62 -39.23 -84.86
C GLN A 325 2.86 -39.16 -85.79
#